data_01f0c73e04b6d5e523b7b5b3b5d86b21
#
_entry.id   01f0c73e04b6d5e523b7b5b3b5d86b21
#
_cell.length_a   1.000
_cell.length_b   1.000
_cell.length_c   1.000
_cell.angle_alpha   90.00
_cell.angle_beta   90.00
_cell.angle_gamma   90.00
#
_symmetry.space_group_name_H-M   'P 1'
#
loop_
_entity.id
_entity.type
_entity.pdbx_description
1 polymer ?
#
loop_
_entity_poly.entity_id
_entity_poly.type
_entity_poly.pdbx_seq_one_letter_code
_entity_poly.pdbx_strand_id
1 'polypeptide(L)'
;MKTNDDKSGAAQAVPTENQAIFMMLLRDSLRATAEQMLQEEVDKLCGQSHRPEADAQYRRAGSENGACHAGGRREAILRPRVRKQVGDGTEREHVLTSYAAMRRPGNNAASVITALGAGMSTRSQAWASEGVMSKTAASRHWIEATAARIGELRERDLTKMAFFGLMLDGVVIGSGAVVVVALGLTCTGEKVVLDFEVGASENAVVCTALVSRLQRRGFAPAPGSRLFAVLDGAAALQSAVLGIWPDALIQRCLVHKERNLYGYLRKGDHGEAGRLWQRLRLAQGEDAGREALEQLRVFLLPLNAAAGASLAEAGEALITLHKLNVPATLNLTLLSTNAIENVMRNYRGQTARVSRWRLETNQISRWTASALLHVERGFHRIKGYADLPKLLVALTGGKKQNPIHEVEGLTPLHTSPSLLTLAQSTNP
;
A
#
# COMPACT_ATOMS: atom_id res chain seq x y z
N MET A 1 16.51 -23.72 33.24
CA MET A 1 15.22 -24.36 33.48
C MET A 1 14.22 -23.25 33.77
N LYS A 2 13.54 -22.73 32.76
CA LYS A 2 12.36 -21.85 32.84
C LYS A 2 11.44 -22.23 31.68
N THR A 3 10.38 -22.88 32.04
CA THR A 3 9.27 -23.28 31.21
C THR A 3 8.51 -22.03 30.74
N ASN A 4 8.39 -21.85 29.45
CA ASN A 4 7.44 -20.93 28.81
C ASN A 4 6.34 -21.76 28.17
N ASP A 5 5.31 -22.07 28.92
CA ASP A 5 4.01 -22.44 28.41
C ASP A 5 3.08 -21.24 28.59
N ASP A 6 2.77 -20.55 27.50
CA ASP A 6 1.56 -19.77 27.35
C ASP A 6 1.20 -19.68 25.86
N LYS A 7 0.70 -20.80 25.33
CA LYS A 7 -0.07 -20.80 24.07
C LYS A 7 -1.54 -20.64 24.45
N SER A 8 -2.00 -19.42 24.61
CA SER A 8 -3.43 -19.13 24.58
C SER A 8 -3.93 -19.28 23.16
N GLY A 9 -4.30 -20.50 22.78
CA GLY A 9 -5.13 -20.79 21.63
C GLY A 9 -6.49 -20.15 21.89
N ALA A 10 -6.84 -19.15 21.09
CA ALA A 10 -8.22 -18.66 21.04
C ALA A 10 -9.11 -19.83 20.61
N ALA A 11 -9.77 -20.46 21.57
CA ALA A 11 -10.79 -21.44 21.33
C ALA A 11 -11.92 -20.74 20.54
N GLN A 12 -12.18 -21.19 19.31
CA GLN A 12 -13.36 -20.78 18.58
C GLN A 12 -14.58 -21.16 19.40
N ALA A 13 -15.37 -20.16 19.80
CA ALA A 13 -16.61 -20.39 20.49
C ALA A 13 -17.51 -21.28 19.60
N VAL A 14 -17.91 -22.43 20.10
CA VAL A 14 -18.92 -23.30 19.48
C VAL A 14 -20.19 -22.46 19.35
N PRO A 15 -20.82 -22.35 18.15
CA PRO A 15 -22.05 -21.60 18.00
C PRO A 15 -23.11 -22.10 18.99
N THR A 16 -23.82 -21.21 19.64
CA THR A 16 -24.98 -21.59 20.45
C THR A 16 -26.03 -22.26 19.55
N GLU A 17 -26.86 -23.13 20.11
CA GLU A 17 -27.93 -23.84 19.39
C GLU A 17 -28.80 -22.87 18.57
N ASN A 18 -29.15 -21.73 19.13
CA ASN A 18 -29.92 -20.67 18.45
C ASN A 18 -29.13 -20.05 17.27
N GLN A 19 -27.82 -19.90 17.36
CA GLN A 19 -26.99 -19.44 16.25
C GLN A 19 -26.94 -20.49 15.13
N ALA A 20 -26.86 -21.77 15.46
CA ALA A 20 -26.88 -22.84 14.48
C ALA A 20 -28.22 -22.90 13.73
N ILE A 21 -29.36 -22.79 14.45
CA ILE A 21 -30.71 -22.72 13.86
C ILE A 21 -30.85 -21.49 12.97
N PHE A 22 -30.41 -20.30 13.42
CA PHE A 22 -30.45 -19.08 12.60
C PHE A 22 -29.65 -19.22 11.31
N MET A 23 -28.44 -19.77 11.38
CA MET A 23 -27.59 -19.99 10.20
C MET A 23 -28.19 -21.01 9.23
N MET A 24 -28.92 -22.04 9.74
CA MET A 24 -29.64 -23.00 8.91
C MET A 24 -30.79 -22.32 8.16
N LEU A 25 -31.63 -21.56 8.85
CA LEU A 25 -32.73 -20.80 8.24
C LEU A 25 -32.26 -19.79 7.20
N LEU A 26 -31.15 -19.10 7.47
CA LEU A 26 -30.53 -18.16 6.53
C LEU A 26 -30.08 -18.88 5.25
N ARG A 27 -29.47 -20.05 5.36
CA ARG A 27 -29.05 -20.88 4.21
C ARG A 27 -30.25 -21.32 3.37
N ASP A 28 -31.30 -21.83 4.01
CA ASP A 28 -32.50 -22.28 3.32
C ASP A 28 -33.19 -21.12 2.58
N SER A 29 -33.22 -19.94 3.18
CA SER A 29 -33.75 -18.73 2.55
C SER A 29 -32.90 -18.30 1.34
N LEU A 30 -31.54 -18.29 1.46
CA LEU A 30 -30.63 -17.94 0.36
C LEU A 30 -30.74 -18.95 -0.80
N ARG A 31 -30.85 -20.24 -0.49
CA ARG A 31 -31.08 -21.31 -1.47
C ARG A 31 -32.37 -21.11 -2.23
N ALA A 32 -33.49 -20.93 -1.50
CA ALA A 32 -34.80 -20.72 -2.09
C ALA A 32 -34.82 -19.48 -2.99
N THR A 33 -34.20 -18.38 -2.55
CA THR A 33 -34.07 -17.16 -3.36
C THR A 33 -33.25 -17.39 -4.64
N ALA A 34 -32.16 -18.14 -4.55
CA ALA A 34 -31.33 -18.46 -5.71
C ALA A 34 -32.11 -19.32 -6.74
N GLU A 35 -32.82 -20.34 -6.28
CA GLU A 35 -33.64 -21.21 -7.12
C GLU A 35 -34.80 -20.43 -7.77
N GLN A 36 -35.41 -19.50 -7.03
CA GLN A 36 -36.46 -18.61 -7.53
C GLN A 36 -35.93 -17.70 -8.65
N MET A 37 -34.79 -17.06 -8.44
CA MET A 37 -34.16 -16.19 -9.48
C MET A 37 -33.86 -16.97 -10.78
N LEU A 38 -33.40 -18.21 -10.65
CA LEU A 38 -33.18 -19.08 -11.81
C LEU A 38 -34.47 -19.43 -12.51
N GLN A 39 -35.53 -19.71 -11.78
CA GLN A 39 -36.83 -20.01 -12.33
C GLN A 39 -37.44 -18.80 -13.07
N GLU A 40 -37.33 -17.62 -12.48
CA GLU A 40 -37.78 -16.36 -13.11
C GLU A 40 -37.05 -16.08 -14.46
N GLU A 41 -35.72 -16.36 -14.54
CA GLU A 41 -34.98 -16.24 -15.80
C GLU A 41 -35.46 -17.27 -16.83
N VAL A 42 -35.71 -18.51 -16.39
CA VAL A 42 -36.26 -19.54 -17.28
C VAL A 42 -37.66 -19.16 -17.79
N ASP A 43 -38.50 -18.61 -16.93
CA ASP A 43 -39.84 -18.17 -17.30
C ASP A 43 -39.83 -17.03 -18.32
N LYS A 44 -38.84 -16.12 -18.20
CA LYS A 44 -38.61 -15.06 -19.19
C LYS A 44 -38.10 -15.58 -20.53
N LEU A 45 -37.31 -16.65 -20.55
CA LEU A 45 -36.73 -17.21 -21.78
C LEU A 45 -37.66 -18.20 -22.50
N CYS A 46 -38.41 -19.00 -21.74
CA CYS A 46 -39.18 -20.13 -22.26
C CYS A 46 -40.70 -19.96 -22.12
N GLY A 47 -41.15 -18.84 -21.57
CA GLY A 47 -42.55 -18.69 -21.13
C GLY A 47 -42.87 -19.45 -19.85
N GLN A 48 -44.09 -19.30 -19.32
CA GLN A 48 -44.51 -19.99 -18.11
C GLN A 48 -44.58 -21.51 -18.29
N SER A 49 -44.36 -22.27 -17.22
CA SER A 49 -44.27 -23.75 -17.27
C SER A 49 -45.42 -24.46 -17.96
N HIS A 50 -46.65 -23.93 -17.84
CA HIS A 50 -47.86 -24.50 -18.47
C HIS A 50 -48.36 -23.75 -19.70
N ARG A 51 -47.63 -22.70 -20.12
CA ARG A 51 -47.94 -21.93 -21.33
C ARG A 51 -46.60 -21.55 -22.03
N PRO A 52 -45.97 -22.55 -22.69
CA PRO A 52 -44.77 -22.26 -23.44
C PRO A 52 -45.11 -21.38 -24.68
N GLU A 53 -44.31 -20.45 -25.02
CA GLU A 53 -44.44 -19.68 -26.25
C GLU A 53 -44.12 -20.58 -27.44
N ALA A 54 -45.03 -20.61 -28.41
CA ALA A 54 -44.97 -21.56 -29.54
C ALA A 54 -43.70 -21.38 -30.40
N ASP A 55 -43.18 -20.16 -30.49
CA ASP A 55 -41.98 -19.79 -31.28
C ASP A 55 -40.74 -19.45 -30.40
N ALA A 56 -40.74 -19.92 -29.15
CA ALA A 56 -39.65 -19.60 -28.25
C ALA A 56 -38.31 -20.21 -28.71
N GLN A 57 -37.33 -19.37 -28.93
CA GLN A 57 -35.95 -19.77 -29.28
C GLN A 57 -35.30 -20.67 -28.21
N TYR A 58 -35.92 -20.72 -27.01
CA TYR A 58 -35.43 -21.44 -25.84
C TYR A 58 -36.45 -22.47 -25.35
N ARG A 59 -35.94 -23.64 -24.91
CA ARG A 59 -36.74 -24.73 -24.36
C ARG A 59 -36.24 -25.18 -23.00
N ARG A 60 -37.17 -25.51 -22.11
CA ARG A 60 -36.84 -26.17 -20.82
C ARG A 60 -36.30 -27.58 -21.11
N ALA A 61 -35.21 -27.94 -20.44
CA ALA A 61 -34.50 -29.21 -20.60
C ALA A 61 -34.33 -29.97 -19.27
N GLY A 62 -35.32 -29.86 -18.37
CA GLY A 62 -35.27 -30.47 -17.03
C GLY A 62 -34.42 -29.66 -16.05
N SER A 63 -33.95 -30.34 -15.00
CA SER A 63 -33.11 -29.76 -13.95
C SER A 63 -31.95 -30.68 -13.62
N GLU A 64 -30.91 -30.13 -13.06
CA GLU A 64 -29.75 -30.89 -12.57
C GLU A 64 -29.19 -30.29 -11.27
N ASN A 65 -28.44 -31.10 -10.54
CA ASN A 65 -27.73 -30.62 -9.36
C ASN A 65 -26.66 -29.60 -9.74
N GLY A 66 -26.77 -28.43 -9.17
CA GLY A 66 -25.80 -27.33 -9.33
C GLY A 66 -25.32 -26.84 -7.97
N ALA A 67 -24.56 -25.74 -7.99
CA ALA A 67 -24.17 -25.06 -6.79
C ALA A 67 -24.05 -23.55 -7.05
N CYS A 68 -24.45 -22.76 -6.06
CA CYS A 68 -24.24 -21.32 -6.03
C CYS A 68 -23.31 -20.93 -4.88
N HIS A 69 -22.78 -19.71 -4.92
CA HIS A 69 -22.08 -19.12 -3.80
C HIS A 69 -23.01 -18.11 -3.11
N ALA A 70 -23.42 -18.42 -1.88
CA ALA A 70 -24.27 -17.58 -1.07
C ALA A 70 -23.69 -17.45 0.35
N GLY A 71 -23.66 -16.24 0.89
CA GLY A 71 -23.14 -15.99 2.24
C GLY A 71 -21.69 -16.43 2.46
N GLY A 72 -20.86 -16.41 1.41
CA GLY A 72 -19.46 -16.83 1.48
C GLY A 72 -19.24 -18.35 1.41
N ARG A 73 -20.28 -19.14 1.19
CA ARG A 73 -20.25 -20.61 1.11
C ARG A 73 -20.79 -21.11 -0.22
N ARG A 74 -20.43 -22.34 -0.54
CA ARG A 74 -21.00 -23.05 -1.68
C ARG A 74 -22.21 -23.84 -1.22
N GLU A 75 -23.40 -23.47 -1.71
CA GLU A 75 -24.66 -24.13 -1.40
C GLU A 75 -25.14 -24.93 -2.61
N ALA A 76 -25.61 -26.15 -2.35
CA ALA A 76 -26.20 -26.99 -3.38
C ALA A 76 -27.60 -26.44 -3.76
N ILE A 77 -27.85 -26.32 -5.05
CA ILE A 77 -29.15 -25.86 -5.59
C ILE A 77 -29.60 -26.80 -6.71
N LEU A 78 -30.90 -26.83 -6.97
CA LEU A 78 -31.45 -27.48 -8.15
C LEU A 78 -31.50 -26.47 -9.29
N ARG A 79 -30.59 -26.64 -10.27
CA ARG A 79 -30.47 -25.77 -11.41
C ARG A 79 -31.37 -26.18 -12.53
N PRO A 80 -32.31 -25.32 -13.01
CA PRO A 80 -33.05 -25.59 -14.25
C PRO A 80 -32.11 -25.50 -15.47
N ARG A 81 -32.36 -26.34 -16.46
CA ARG A 81 -31.64 -26.39 -17.73
C ARG A 81 -32.48 -25.81 -18.85
N VAL A 82 -31.84 -25.03 -19.71
CA VAL A 82 -32.45 -24.41 -20.89
C VAL A 82 -31.60 -24.76 -22.09
N ARG A 83 -32.25 -25.12 -23.21
CA ARG A 83 -31.60 -25.29 -24.51
C ARG A 83 -32.04 -24.18 -25.44
N LYS A 84 -31.10 -23.70 -26.24
CA LYS A 84 -31.32 -22.72 -27.30
C LYS A 84 -31.30 -23.44 -28.64
N GLN A 85 -32.29 -23.15 -29.51
CA GLN A 85 -32.29 -23.60 -30.87
C GLN A 85 -31.33 -22.77 -31.72
N VAL A 86 -30.42 -23.40 -32.45
CA VAL A 86 -29.46 -22.76 -33.35
C VAL A 86 -29.92 -22.92 -34.77
N GLY A 87 -29.56 -21.97 -35.68
CA GLY A 87 -30.09 -21.89 -37.03
C GLY A 87 -29.85 -23.09 -37.96
N ASP A 88 -29.09 -24.11 -37.50
CA ASP A 88 -28.84 -25.38 -38.16
C ASP A 88 -29.82 -26.51 -37.71
N GLY A 89 -30.80 -26.18 -36.87
CA GLY A 89 -31.74 -27.14 -36.29
C GLY A 89 -31.19 -27.91 -35.08
N THR A 90 -29.95 -27.63 -34.66
CA THR A 90 -29.37 -28.24 -33.44
C THR A 90 -29.74 -27.47 -32.18
N GLU A 91 -29.88 -28.18 -31.04
CA GLU A 91 -30.11 -27.58 -29.75
C GLU A 91 -28.80 -27.55 -28.97
N ARG A 92 -28.45 -26.38 -28.42
CA ARG A 92 -27.29 -26.22 -27.50
C ARG A 92 -27.76 -25.80 -26.12
N GLU A 93 -27.04 -26.27 -25.10
CA GLU A 93 -27.31 -25.85 -23.73
C GLU A 93 -27.03 -24.35 -23.57
N HIS A 94 -28.02 -23.62 -23.04
CA HIS A 94 -27.89 -22.22 -22.71
C HIS A 94 -27.60 -22.07 -21.21
N VAL A 95 -26.50 -21.39 -20.89
CA VAL A 95 -26.13 -21.12 -19.51
C VAL A 95 -26.90 -19.90 -19.04
N LEU A 96 -27.75 -20.08 -18.04
CA LEU A 96 -28.49 -18.98 -17.40
C LEU A 96 -27.52 -17.91 -16.86
N THR A 97 -27.81 -16.65 -17.13
CA THR A 97 -26.99 -15.52 -16.72
C THR A 97 -26.91 -15.41 -15.21
N SER A 98 -28.05 -15.59 -14.55
CA SER A 98 -28.14 -15.62 -13.06
C SER A 98 -27.29 -16.74 -12.49
N TYR A 99 -27.32 -17.95 -13.09
CA TYR A 99 -26.49 -19.06 -12.65
C TYR A 99 -25.00 -18.78 -12.85
N ALA A 100 -24.62 -18.22 -13.98
CA ALA A 100 -23.23 -17.81 -14.24
C ALA A 100 -22.74 -16.77 -13.23
N ALA A 101 -23.60 -15.83 -12.85
CA ALA A 101 -23.31 -14.85 -11.79
C ALA A 101 -23.19 -15.49 -10.40
N MET A 102 -24.11 -16.40 -10.04
CA MET A 102 -24.12 -17.09 -8.74
C MET A 102 -22.98 -18.10 -8.59
N ARG A 103 -22.44 -18.64 -9.69
CA ARG A 103 -21.24 -19.50 -9.68
C ARG A 103 -19.96 -18.74 -9.43
N ARG A 104 -19.93 -17.44 -9.72
CA ARG A 104 -18.77 -16.63 -9.38
C ARG A 104 -18.73 -16.46 -7.86
N PRO A 105 -17.63 -16.80 -7.20
CA PRO A 105 -17.48 -16.49 -5.78
C PRO A 105 -17.61 -14.97 -5.64
N GLY A 106 -18.79 -14.52 -5.20
CA GLY A 106 -19.02 -13.09 -5.01
C GLY A 106 -18.00 -12.56 -4.01
N ASN A 107 -17.32 -11.48 -4.36
CA ASN A 107 -16.45 -10.65 -3.50
C ASN A 107 -15.47 -11.37 -2.53
N ASN A 108 -15.21 -12.67 -2.73
CA ASN A 108 -14.23 -13.41 -1.94
C ASN A 108 -12.80 -12.85 -2.09
N ALA A 109 -12.54 -12.10 -3.17
CA ALA A 109 -11.26 -11.43 -3.36
C ALA A 109 -10.98 -10.43 -2.22
N ALA A 110 -11.96 -9.63 -1.81
CA ALA A 110 -11.79 -8.68 -0.72
C ALA A 110 -11.56 -9.38 0.63
N SER A 111 -12.33 -10.43 0.93
CA SER A 111 -12.16 -11.21 2.17
C SER A 111 -10.83 -11.97 2.18
N VAL A 112 -10.40 -12.52 1.04
CA VAL A 112 -9.09 -13.18 0.89
C VAL A 112 -7.96 -12.17 1.08
N ILE A 113 -8.05 -10.97 0.47
CA ILE A 113 -7.06 -9.90 0.66
C ILE A 113 -6.99 -9.53 2.14
N THR A 114 -8.15 -9.32 2.80
CA THR A 114 -8.20 -8.93 4.21
C THR A 114 -7.61 -10.03 5.08
N ALA A 115 -8.02 -11.27 4.91
CA ALA A 115 -7.57 -12.41 5.72
C ALA A 115 -6.09 -12.72 5.51
N LEU A 116 -5.64 -12.80 4.27
CA LEU A 116 -4.22 -13.04 3.96
C LEU A 116 -3.39 -11.80 4.27
N GLY A 117 -3.94 -10.58 4.11
CA GLY A 117 -3.34 -9.33 4.57
C GLY A 117 -3.15 -9.30 6.08
N ALA A 118 -4.14 -9.74 6.85
CA ALA A 118 -4.08 -9.82 8.32
C ALA A 118 -3.25 -10.98 8.88
N GLY A 119 -2.67 -11.84 8.03
CA GLY A 119 -1.78 -12.89 8.52
C GLY A 119 -2.26 -14.32 8.35
N MET A 120 -3.44 -14.53 7.84
CA MET A 120 -3.93 -15.88 7.59
C MET A 120 -3.17 -16.56 6.46
N SER A 121 -2.79 -17.83 6.62
CA SER A 121 -2.20 -18.61 5.53
C SER A 121 -3.27 -19.05 4.53
N THR A 122 -2.86 -19.40 3.30
CA THR A 122 -3.80 -19.97 2.30
C THR A 122 -4.42 -21.28 2.77
N ARG A 123 -3.74 -22.04 3.65
CA ARG A 123 -4.28 -23.25 4.28
C ARG A 123 -5.32 -22.90 5.34
N SER A 124 -5.02 -21.93 6.19
CA SER A 124 -5.95 -21.46 7.22
C SER A 124 -7.19 -20.83 6.60
N GLN A 125 -7.03 -20.09 5.48
CA GLN A 125 -8.15 -19.54 4.72
C GLN A 125 -9.01 -20.65 4.12
N ALA A 126 -8.41 -21.69 3.54
CA ALA A 126 -9.14 -22.84 3.00
C ALA A 126 -9.91 -23.58 4.11
N TRP A 127 -9.31 -23.73 5.28
CA TRP A 127 -9.96 -24.34 6.44
C TRP A 127 -11.08 -23.47 7.00
N ALA A 128 -10.84 -22.16 7.19
CA ALA A 128 -11.83 -21.21 7.68
C ALA A 128 -13.04 -21.04 6.73
N SER A 129 -12.87 -21.37 5.46
CA SER A 129 -13.96 -21.38 4.47
C SER A 129 -14.78 -22.69 4.48
N GLU A 130 -14.53 -23.60 5.43
CA GLU A 130 -15.24 -24.88 5.59
C GLU A 130 -15.30 -25.69 4.27
N GLY A 131 -14.20 -25.72 3.52
CA GLY A 131 -14.11 -26.45 2.25
C GLY A 131 -14.69 -25.73 1.02
N VAL A 132 -15.26 -24.54 1.19
CA VAL A 132 -15.77 -23.71 0.06
C VAL A 132 -14.64 -23.27 -0.84
N MET A 133 -13.45 -23.05 -0.28
CA MET A 133 -12.29 -22.59 -1.00
C MET A 133 -11.10 -23.53 -0.78
N SER A 134 -10.60 -24.15 -1.84
CA SER A 134 -9.36 -24.91 -1.75
C SER A 134 -8.14 -24.00 -1.55
N LYS A 135 -7.06 -24.54 -0.99
CA LYS A 135 -5.77 -23.84 -0.87
C LYS A 135 -5.32 -23.22 -2.22
N THR A 136 -5.51 -23.95 -3.32
CA THR A 136 -5.15 -23.50 -4.66
C THR A 136 -6.05 -22.38 -5.13
N ALA A 137 -7.35 -22.43 -4.83
CA ALA A 137 -8.29 -21.35 -5.14
C ALA A 137 -7.96 -20.09 -4.33
N ALA A 138 -7.69 -20.21 -3.02
CA ALA A 138 -7.28 -19.09 -2.18
C ALA A 138 -5.98 -18.44 -2.71
N SER A 139 -5.00 -19.23 -3.12
CA SER A 139 -3.77 -18.74 -3.72
C SER A 139 -4.01 -18.02 -5.04
N ARG A 140 -4.89 -18.53 -5.89
CA ARG A 140 -5.24 -17.91 -7.18
C ARG A 140 -5.95 -16.58 -6.97
N HIS A 141 -6.95 -16.52 -6.11
CA HIS A 141 -7.63 -15.27 -5.75
C HIS A 141 -6.68 -14.24 -5.16
N TRP A 142 -5.74 -14.67 -4.32
CA TRP A 142 -4.68 -13.78 -3.81
C TRP A 142 -3.82 -13.23 -4.94
N ILE A 143 -3.40 -14.05 -5.89
CA ILE A 143 -2.58 -13.63 -7.04
C ILE A 143 -3.33 -12.60 -7.87
N GLU A 144 -4.57 -12.87 -8.25
CA GLU A 144 -5.43 -11.98 -9.04
C GLU A 144 -5.68 -10.64 -8.32
N ALA A 145 -6.12 -10.72 -7.08
CA ALA A 145 -6.43 -9.55 -6.28
C ALA A 145 -5.21 -8.66 -6.00
N THR A 146 -4.04 -9.26 -5.76
CA THR A 146 -2.81 -8.50 -5.52
C THR A 146 -2.15 -8.01 -6.81
N ALA A 147 -2.41 -8.65 -7.96
CA ALA A 147 -1.98 -8.12 -9.26
C ALA A 147 -2.64 -6.77 -9.56
N ALA A 148 -3.93 -6.63 -9.27
CA ALA A 148 -4.65 -5.36 -9.41
C ALA A 148 -4.08 -4.25 -8.52
N ARG A 149 -3.49 -4.58 -7.36
CA ARG A 149 -2.85 -3.59 -6.47
C ARG A 149 -1.62 -2.92 -7.06
N ILE A 150 -0.90 -3.61 -7.94
CA ILE A 150 0.23 -3.00 -8.66
C ILE A 150 -0.30 -1.88 -9.57
N GLY A 151 -1.38 -2.14 -10.32
CA GLY A 151 -2.04 -1.13 -11.16
C GLY A 151 -2.55 0.04 -10.31
N GLU A 152 -3.32 -0.23 -9.24
CA GLU A 152 -3.83 0.79 -8.32
C GLU A 152 -2.74 1.76 -7.85
N LEU A 153 -1.56 1.26 -7.52
CA LEU A 153 -0.44 2.08 -7.09
C LEU A 153 0.25 2.80 -8.26
N ARG A 154 0.52 2.09 -9.36
CA ARG A 154 1.32 2.59 -10.49
C ARG A 154 0.53 3.49 -11.46
N GLU A 155 -0.79 3.36 -11.50
CA GLU A 155 -1.68 4.16 -12.35
C GLU A 155 -2.27 5.38 -11.62
N ARG A 156 -1.95 5.54 -10.33
CA ARG A 156 -2.36 6.72 -9.55
C ARG A 156 -1.85 7.98 -10.23
N ASP A 157 -2.77 8.88 -10.56
CA ASP A 157 -2.46 10.19 -11.14
C ASP A 157 -1.87 11.10 -10.06
N LEU A 158 -0.60 11.45 -10.20
CA LEU A 158 0.11 12.29 -9.24
C LEU A 158 -0.02 13.79 -9.55
N THR A 159 -0.54 14.16 -10.72
CA THR A 159 -0.75 15.57 -11.10
C THR A 159 -1.79 16.26 -10.24
N LYS A 160 -2.70 15.47 -9.63
CA LYS A 160 -3.79 15.98 -8.77
C LYS A 160 -3.33 16.33 -7.36
N MET A 161 -2.05 16.19 -7.05
CA MET A 161 -1.49 16.39 -5.71
C MET A 161 -0.34 17.40 -5.79
N ALA A 162 -0.32 18.35 -4.85
CA ALA A 162 0.80 19.27 -4.71
C ALA A 162 1.81 18.70 -3.72
N PHE A 163 3.02 18.44 -4.19
CA PHE A 163 4.11 17.90 -3.37
C PHE A 163 5.16 18.97 -3.07
N PHE A 164 5.76 18.89 -1.88
CA PHE A 164 6.95 19.63 -1.56
C PHE A 164 8.16 18.71 -1.34
N GLY A 165 7.90 17.44 -0.95
CA GLY A 165 8.96 16.57 -0.50
C GLY A 165 8.89 15.14 -1.01
N LEU A 166 10.08 14.52 -1.05
CA LEU A 166 10.30 13.13 -1.45
C LEU A 166 11.21 12.44 -0.44
N MET A 167 10.85 11.23 -0.04
CA MET A 167 11.73 10.32 0.70
C MET A 167 11.89 9.03 -0.10
N LEU A 168 13.12 8.53 -0.18
CA LEU A 168 13.46 7.26 -0.79
C LEU A 168 14.21 6.40 0.22
N ASP A 169 13.90 5.11 0.26
CA ASP A 169 14.60 4.15 1.13
C ASP A 169 14.51 2.74 0.54
N GLY A 170 15.54 1.94 0.78
CA GLY A 170 15.64 0.57 0.30
C GLY A 170 15.43 -0.47 1.41
N VAL A 171 14.79 -1.58 1.09
CA VAL A 171 14.63 -2.70 2.00
C VAL A 171 15.02 -4.01 1.33
N VAL A 172 15.88 -4.78 1.99
CA VAL A 172 16.25 -6.13 1.55
C VAL A 172 15.11 -7.09 1.84
N ILE A 173 14.75 -7.89 0.82
CA ILE A 173 13.72 -8.92 0.91
C ILE A 173 14.31 -10.28 0.53
N GLY A 174 14.13 -11.25 1.42
CA GLY A 174 14.66 -12.61 1.19
C GLY A 174 16.17 -12.62 0.98
N SER A 175 16.64 -13.52 0.15
CA SER A 175 18.08 -13.77 -0.08
C SER A 175 18.63 -13.09 -1.33
N GLY A 176 18.03 -12.04 -1.87
CA GLY A 176 18.61 -11.48 -3.09
C GLY A 176 17.76 -10.43 -3.82
N ALA A 177 16.81 -9.78 -3.16
CA ALA A 177 16.09 -8.67 -3.74
C ALA A 177 16.11 -7.45 -2.80
N VAL A 178 16.17 -6.27 -3.38
CA VAL A 178 15.96 -4.99 -2.72
C VAL A 178 14.70 -4.35 -3.30
N VAL A 179 13.86 -3.81 -2.44
CA VAL A 179 12.73 -2.97 -2.83
C VAL A 179 13.03 -1.56 -2.41
N VAL A 180 13.15 -0.66 -3.38
CA VAL A 180 13.27 0.79 -3.15
C VAL A 180 11.87 1.38 -3.19
N VAL A 181 11.48 2.08 -2.14
CA VAL A 181 10.15 2.71 -2.01
C VAL A 181 10.28 4.22 -2.07
N ALA A 182 9.30 4.86 -2.71
CA ALA A 182 9.16 6.31 -2.77
C ALA A 182 7.94 6.77 -1.97
N LEU A 183 8.17 7.69 -1.04
CA LEU A 183 7.16 8.34 -0.22
C LEU A 183 7.12 9.83 -0.54
N GLY A 184 5.97 10.33 -1.00
CA GLY A 184 5.72 11.75 -1.23
C GLY A 184 5.20 12.44 0.02
N LEU A 185 5.57 13.72 0.18
CA LEU A 185 5.04 14.62 1.19
C LEU A 185 4.29 15.75 0.49
N THR A 186 2.98 15.86 0.77
CA THR A 186 2.14 16.89 0.16
C THR A 186 2.28 18.23 0.87
N CYS A 187 1.93 19.31 0.19
CA CYS A 187 1.90 20.66 0.77
C CYS A 187 0.91 20.80 1.96
N THR A 188 -0.01 19.87 2.11
CA THR A 188 -0.93 19.75 3.26
C THR A 188 -0.37 18.91 4.40
N GLY A 189 0.82 18.32 4.23
CA GLY A 189 1.49 17.49 5.22
C GLY A 189 1.10 16.01 5.21
N GLU A 190 0.37 15.56 4.22
CA GLU A 190 0.01 14.16 4.05
C GLU A 190 1.19 13.37 3.50
N LYS A 191 1.25 12.10 3.86
CA LYS A 191 2.21 11.13 3.32
C LYS A 191 1.51 10.27 2.29
N VAL A 192 2.14 10.07 1.14
CA VAL A 192 1.60 9.29 0.04
C VAL A 192 2.64 8.29 -0.44
N VAL A 193 2.31 7.02 -0.48
CA VAL A 193 3.15 6.02 -1.16
C VAL A 193 3.06 6.28 -2.66
N LEU A 194 4.16 6.71 -3.26
CA LEU A 194 4.17 7.07 -4.68
C LEU A 194 4.35 5.85 -5.58
N ASP A 195 5.36 5.03 -5.27
CA ASP A 195 5.74 3.85 -6.06
C ASP A 195 6.83 3.05 -5.35
N PHE A 196 7.23 1.95 -5.96
CA PHE A 196 8.39 1.15 -5.57
C PHE A 196 9.06 0.53 -6.81
N GLU A 197 10.34 0.17 -6.68
CA GLU A 197 11.06 -0.62 -7.68
C GLU A 197 11.75 -1.81 -7.01
N VAL A 198 11.79 -2.94 -7.74
CA VAL A 198 12.42 -4.18 -7.27
C VAL A 198 13.69 -4.42 -8.07
N GLY A 199 14.79 -4.63 -7.39
CA GLY A 199 16.08 -4.91 -8.00
C GLY A 199 16.90 -5.94 -7.20
N ALA A 200 18.02 -6.36 -7.74
CA ALA A 200 18.99 -7.20 -7.03
C ALA A 200 19.77 -6.40 -5.96
N SER A 201 19.86 -5.08 -6.12
CA SER A 201 20.50 -4.16 -5.20
C SER A 201 19.93 -2.75 -5.37
N GLU A 202 20.18 -1.89 -4.40
CA GLU A 202 19.92 -0.46 -4.50
C GLU A 202 21.02 0.20 -5.32
N ASN A 203 20.84 0.23 -6.64
CA ASN A 203 21.81 0.78 -7.58
C ASN A 203 21.19 1.91 -8.42
N ALA A 204 22.05 2.62 -9.18
CA ALA A 204 21.63 3.77 -9.97
C ALA A 204 20.52 3.44 -10.98
N VAL A 205 20.53 2.24 -11.57
CA VAL A 205 19.51 1.82 -12.57
C VAL A 205 18.13 1.72 -11.92
N VAL A 206 18.04 1.03 -10.77
CA VAL A 206 16.80 0.83 -10.01
C VAL A 206 16.26 2.18 -9.51
N CYS A 207 17.13 3.00 -8.92
CA CYS A 207 16.73 4.30 -8.39
C CYS A 207 16.28 5.26 -9.50
N THR A 208 17.02 5.31 -10.62
CA THR A 208 16.66 6.16 -11.77
C THR A 208 15.34 5.70 -12.43
N ALA A 209 15.14 4.39 -12.57
CA ALA A 209 13.89 3.84 -13.12
C ALA A 209 12.68 4.25 -12.27
N LEU A 210 12.80 4.16 -10.93
CA LEU A 210 11.76 4.57 -9.99
C LEU A 210 11.46 6.07 -10.14
N VAL A 211 12.47 6.93 -10.01
CA VAL A 211 12.30 8.40 -10.01
C VAL A 211 11.78 8.91 -11.36
N SER A 212 12.30 8.36 -12.48
CA SER A 212 11.82 8.70 -13.84
C SER A 212 10.34 8.29 -14.04
N ARG A 213 9.91 7.19 -13.45
CA ARG A 213 8.49 6.78 -13.51
C ARG A 213 7.60 7.71 -12.69
N LEU A 214 8.07 8.21 -11.54
CA LEU A 214 7.34 9.22 -10.77
C LEU A 214 7.13 10.49 -11.58
N GLN A 215 8.18 11.00 -12.23
CA GLN A 215 8.11 12.19 -13.09
C GLN A 215 7.08 12.00 -14.22
N ARG A 216 7.14 10.87 -14.95
CA ARG A 216 6.19 10.58 -16.02
C ARG A 216 4.73 10.48 -15.55
N ARG A 217 4.50 10.15 -14.28
CA ARG A 217 3.17 10.11 -13.65
C ARG A 217 2.74 11.46 -13.07
N GLY A 218 3.52 12.51 -13.30
CA GLY A 218 3.19 13.86 -12.88
C GLY A 218 3.65 14.24 -11.48
N PHE A 219 4.51 13.43 -10.83
CA PHE A 219 5.13 13.86 -9.59
C PHE A 219 6.09 15.02 -9.86
N ALA A 220 5.78 16.15 -9.25
CA ALA A 220 6.60 17.37 -9.34
C ALA A 220 6.45 18.17 -8.03
N PRO A 221 7.44 19.00 -7.68
CA PRO A 221 7.25 20.01 -6.65
C PRO A 221 6.17 21.01 -7.07
N ALA A 222 5.56 21.67 -6.09
CA ALA A 222 4.58 22.74 -6.35
C ALA A 222 5.19 23.80 -7.30
N PRO A 223 4.39 24.40 -8.19
CA PRO A 223 4.88 25.37 -9.18
C PRO A 223 5.76 26.45 -8.55
N GLY A 224 6.91 26.73 -9.16
CA GLY A 224 7.89 27.70 -8.67
C GLY A 224 8.64 27.31 -7.39
N SER A 225 8.46 26.11 -6.89
CA SER A 225 9.10 25.58 -5.69
C SER A 225 10.16 24.55 -6.04
N ARG A 226 11.21 24.43 -5.22
CA ARG A 226 12.22 23.37 -5.31
C ARG A 226 11.73 22.13 -4.56
N LEU A 227 12.09 20.94 -5.06
CA LEU A 227 11.84 19.69 -4.37
C LEU A 227 12.72 19.58 -3.12
N PHE A 228 12.17 19.20 -1.98
CA PHE A 228 12.91 18.87 -0.77
C PHE A 228 13.01 17.36 -0.62
N ALA A 229 14.19 16.78 -0.78
CA ALA A 229 14.38 15.33 -0.68
C ALA A 229 15.16 14.94 0.58
N VAL A 230 14.62 14.01 1.37
CA VAL A 230 15.28 13.45 2.56
C VAL A 230 15.78 12.05 2.23
N LEU A 231 17.10 11.85 2.23
CA LEU A 231 17.75 10.62 1.81
C LEU A 231 18.72 10.11 2.88
N ASP A 232 18.95 8.80 2.93
CA ASP A 232 19.90 8.16 3.84
C ASP A 232 21.37 8.43 3.49
N GLY A 233 21.65 8.79 2.27
CA GLY A 233 22.97 9.12 1.75
C GLY A 233 23.55 8.13 0.75
N ALA A 234 22.76 7.18 0.30
CA ALA A 234 23.16 6.38 -0.86
C ALA A 234 23.31 7.26 -2.11
N ALA A 235 24.49 7.21 -2.72
CA ALA A 235 24.80 8.02 -3.90
C ALA A 235 23.83 7.76 -5.06
N ALA A 236 23.35 6.53 -5.21
CA ALA A 236 22.38 6.14 -6.22
C ALA A 236 21.05 6.88 -6.09
N LEU A 237 20.52 7.04 -4.87
CA LEU A 237 19.30 7.79 -4.59
C LEU A 237 19.46 9.26 -4.89
N GLN A 238 20.55 9.85 -4.42
CA GLN A 238 20.86 11.27 -4.65
C GLN A 238 21.02 11.57 -6.15
N SER A 239 21.79 10.77 -6.88
CA SER A 239 22.00 10.94 -8.31
C SER A 239 20.70 10.79 -9.10
N ALA A 240 19.83 9.86 -8.72
CA ALA A 240 18.53 9.67 -9.36
C ALA A 240 17.62 10.89 -9.19
N VAL A 241 17.57 11.47 -7.97
CA VAL A 241 16.77 12.67 -7.69
C VAL A 241 17.30 13.88 -8.44
N LEU A 242 18.61 14.16 -8.34
CA LEU A 242 19.25 15.32 -8.98
C LEU A 242 19.27 15.22 -10.50
N GLY A 243 19.24 14.00 -11.05
CA GLY A 243 19.13 13.77 -12.50
C GLY A 243 17.79 14.22 -13.09
N ILE A 244 16.73 14.25 -12.27
CA ILE A 244 15.38 14.70 -12.69
C ILE A 244 15.09 16.13 -12.21
N TRP A 245 15.48 16.45 -10.98
CA TRP A 245 15.31 17.78 -10.37
C TRP A 245 16.67 18.31 -9.93
N PRO A 246 17.44 18.95 -10.84
CA PRO A 246 18.82 19.40 -10.54
C PRO A 246 18.90 20.44 -9.43
N ASP A 247 17.83 21.19 -9.19
CA ASP A 247 17.69 22.21 -8.14
C ASP A 247 17.11 21.67 -6.82
N ALA A 248 16.87 20.36 -6.74
CA ALA A 248 16.33 19.74 -5.52
C ALA A 248 17.26 19.97 -4.32
N LEU A 249 16.66 20.26 -3.18
CA LEU A 249 17.35 20.40 -1.91
C LEU A 249 17.45 19.04 -1.21
N ILE A 250 18.68 18.52 -1.14
CA ILE A 250 18.92 17.23 -0.51
C ILE A 250 19.24 17.43 0.97
N GLN A 251 18.41 16.86 1.84
CA GLN A 251 18.67 16.70 3.27
C GLN A 251 19.17 15.28 3.53
N ARG A 252 20.37 15.15 4.05
CA ARG A 252 20.89 13.87 4.54
C ARG A 252 20.25 13.52 5.86
N CYS A 253 19.79 12.27 5.99
CA CYS A 253 19.19 11.77 7.22
C CYS A 253 20.18 11.83 8.39
N LEU A 254 19.87 12.63 9.40
CA LEU A 254 20.71 12.76 10.58
C LEU A 254 20.80 11.44 11.37
N VAL A 255 19.71 10.66 11.42
CA VAL A 255 19.68 9.39 12.17
C VAL A 255 20.60 8.35 11.55
N HIS A 256 20.58 8.21 10.22
CA HIS A 256 21.47 7.29 9.52
C HIS A 256 22.92 7.70 9.64
N LYS A 257 23.22 8.99 9.49
CA LYS A 257 24.59 9.48 9.60
C LYS A 257 25.14 9.32 11.02
N GLU A 258 24.35 9.63 12.04
CA GLU A 258 24.72 9.41 13.44
C GLU A 258 25.06 7.93 13.72
N ARG A 259 24.18 7.02 13.27
CA ARG A 259 24.40 5.58 13.43
C ARG A 259 25.67 5.11 12.74
N ASN A 260 25.95 5.62 11.54
CA ASN A 260 27.17 5.32 10.81
C ASN A 260 28.42 5.84 11.54
N LEU A 261 28.37 7.05 12.12
CA LEU A 261 29.48 7.61 12.87
C LEU A 261 29.78 6.84 14.16
N TYR A 262 28.74 6.35 14.85
CA TYR A 262 28.96 5.50 16.03
C TYR A 262 29.74 4.22 15.72
N GLY A 263 29.65 3.72 14.49
CA GLY A 263 30.44 2.56 14.05
C GLY A 263 31.95 2.80 14.03
N TYR A 264 32.40 4.05 13.98
CA TYR A 264 33.82 4.46 14.00
C TYR A 264 34.32 4.85 15.39
N LEU A 265 33.42 5.02 16.38
CA LEU A 265 33.73 5.53 17.70
C LEU A 265 33.80 4.41 18.75
N ARG A 266 34.62 4.61 19.76
CA ARG A 266 34.61 3.78 20.96
C ARG A 266 33.36 4.07 21.76
N LYS A 267 32.87 3.09 22.52
CA LYS A 267 31.65 3.25 23.36
C LYS A 267 31.73 4.41 24.35
N GLY A 268 32.93 4.72 24.84
CA GLY A 268 33.17 5.85 25.77
C GLY A 268 32.88 7.21 25.13
N ASP A 269 33.03 7.33 23.82
CA ASP A 269 32.88 8.59 23.07
C ASP A 269 31.44 8.83 22.61
N HIS A 270 30.57 7.79 22.68
CA HIS A 270 29.19 7.88 22.21
C HIS A 270 28.35 8.91 22.95
N GLY A 271 28.63 9.11 24.26
CA GLY A 271 27.88 10.07 25.08
C GLY A 271 28.07 11.51 24.62
N GLU A 272 29.34 11.91 24.38
CA GLU A 272 29.65 13.25 23.88
C GLU A 272 29.20 13.42 22.42
N ALA A 273 29.51 12.45 21.58
CA ALA A 273 29.01 12.46 20.18
C ALA A 273 27.48 12.65 20.13
N GLY A 274 26.74 11.95 20.97
CA GLY A 274 25.27 12.07 21.05
C GLY A 274 24.80 13.45 21.50
N ARG A 275 25.51 14.09 22.45
CA ARG A 275 25.19 15.45 22.90
C ARG A 275 25.40 16.47 21.77
N LEU A 276 26.52 16.37 21.06
CA LEU A 276 26.81 17.24 19.93
C LEU A 276 25.82 17.01 18.76
N TRP A 277 25.45 15.75 18.53
CA TRP A 277 24.45 15.40 17.53
C TRP A 277 23.07 15.96 17.87
N GLN A 278 22.69 15.92 19.16
CA GLN A 278 21.45 16.53 19.62
C GLN A 278 21.45 18.06 19.46
N ARG A 279 22.59 18.73 19.67
CA ARG A 279 22.73 20.16 19.35
C ARG A 279 22.44 20.45 17.88
N LEU A 280 23.00 19.65 16.97
CA LEU A 280 22.72 19.77 15.54
C LEU A 280 21.22 19.58 15.22
N ARG A 281 20.57 18.60 15.83
CA ARG A 281 19.14 18.37 15.64
C ARG A 281 18.26 19.53 16.12
N LEU A 282 18.66 20.21 17.18
CA LEU A 282 17.91 21.29 17.82
C LEU A 282 18.33 22.66 17.32
N ALA A 283 19.38 22.77 16.52
CA ALA A 283 19.85 24.03 15.95
C ALA A 283 18.73 24.71 15.15
N GLN A 284 18.66 26.03 15.28
CA GLN A 284 17.67 26.83 14.56
C GLN A 284 18.40 27.83 13.66
N GLY A 285 18.10 27.76 12.38
CA GLY A 285 18.74 28.57 11.37
C GLY A 285 20.12 28.05 10.91
N GLU A 286 20.62 28.66 9.89
CA GLU A 286 21.85 28.24 9.20
C GLU A 286 23.08 28.35 10.08
N ASP A 287 23.29 29.49 10.77
CA ASP A 287 24.49 29.75 11.58
C ASP A 287 24.62 28.75 12.72
N ALA A 288 23.53 28.52 13.47
CA ALA A 288 23.52 27.54 14.55
C ALA A 288 23.74 26.11 14.03
N GLY A 289 23.19 25.78 12.87
CA GLY A 289 23.41 24.50 12.20
C GLY A 289 24.87 24.30 11.80
N ARG A 290 25.51 25.31 11.23
CA ARG A 290 26.95 25.30 10.88
C ARG A 290 27.85 25.17 12.10
N GLU A 291 27.56 25.94 13.13
CA GLU A 291 28.31 25.87 14.38
C GLU A 291 28.22 24.48 15.00
N ALA A 292 27.04 23.89 15.10
CA ALA A 292 26.86 22.55 15.63
C ALA A 292 27.56 21.48 14.77
N LEU A 293 27.56 21.62 13.45
CA LEU A 293 28.27 20.73 12.53
C LEU A 293 29.78 20.84 12.71
N GLU A 294 30.30 22.06 12.87
CA GLU A 294 31.72 22.30 13.13
C GLU A 294 32.16 21.73 14.48
N GLN A 295 31.36 21.90 15.53
CA GLN A 295 31.65 21.28 16.84
C GLN A 295 31.75 19.76 16.75
N LEU A 296 30.88 19.12 15.96
CA LEU A 296 30.98 17.68 15.68
C LEU A 296 32.27 17.35 14.93
N ARG A 297 32.64 18.13 13.92
CA ARG A 297 33.86 17.92 13.13
C ARG A 297 35.11 18.00 14.04
N VAL A 298 35.20 19.04 14.86
CA VAL A 298 36.32 19.27 15.78
C VAL A 298 36.43 18.12 16.80
N PHE A 299 35.31 17.60 17.27
CA PHE A 299 35.27 16.47 18.20
C PHE A 299 35.70 15.15 17.54
N LEU A 300 35.24 14.88 16.32
CA LEU A 300 35.44 13.59 15.64
C LEU A 300 36.84 13.41 15.05
N LEU A 301 37.44 14.50 14.51
CA LEU A 301 38.72 14.43 13.82
C LEU A 301 39.87 13.82 14.63
N PRO A 302 40.10 14.23 15.92
CA PRO A 302 41.17 13.66 16.73
C PRO A 302 40.86 12.23 17.20
N LEU A 303 39.59 11.82 17.28
CA LEU A 303 39.19 10.49 17.73
C LEU A 303 39.35 9.44 16.63
N ASN A 304 38.91 9.76 15.41
CA ASN A 304 38.98 8.83 14.29
C ASN A 304 38.88 9.58 12.96
N ALA A 305 39.92 9.50 12.15
CA ALA A 305 40.01 10.17 10.85
C ALA A 305 38.90 9.69 9.89
N ALA A 306 38.48 8.40 9.94
CA ALA A 306 37.42 7.89 9.11
C ALA A 306 36.05 8.43 9.54
N ALA A 307 35.83 8.68 10.84
CA ALA A 307 34.62 9.36 11.31
C ALA A 307 34.57 10.81 10.79
N GLY A 308 35.70 11.52 10.87
CA GLY A 308 35.83 12.87 10.30
C GLY A 308 35.57 12.91 8.79
N ALA A 309 36.13 11.98 8.03
CA ALA A 309 35.90 11.84 6.60
C ALA A 309 34.45 11.51 6.28
N SER A 310 33.83 10.63 7.03
CA SER A 310 32.42 10.29 6.90
C SER A 310 31.51 11.48 7.17
N LEU A 311 31.80 12.31 8.18
CA LEU A 311 31.05 13.55 8.43
C LEU A 311 31.24 14.54 7.27
N ALA A 312 32.46 14.72 6.78
CA ALA A 312 32.79 15.64 5.69
C ALA A 312 32.10 15.23 4.36
N GLU A 313 31.97 13.92 4.09
CA GLU A 313 31.23 13.39 2.94
C GLU A 313 29.77 13.84 2.93
N ALA A 314 29.10 13.82 4.07
CA ALA A 314 27.73 14.29 4.18
C ALA A 314 27.63 15.82 4.16
N GLY A 315 28.63 16.51 4.73
CA GLY A 315 28.84 17.93 4.66
C GLY A 315 27.59 18.78 4.91
N GLU A 316 27.46 19.80 4.10
CA GLU A 316 26.38 20.79 4.14
C GLU A 316 24.96 20.20 3.95
N ALA A 317 24.85 19.00 3.37
CA ALA A 317 23.57 18.32 3.20
C ALA A 317 22.93 17.87 4.54
N LEU A 318 23.71 17.84 5.63
CA LEU A 318 23.18 17.60 6.98
C LEU A 318 22.38 18.77 7.54
N ILE A 319 22.65 19.99 7.07
CA ILE A 319 22.01 21.21 7.54
C ILE A 319 21.11 21.89 6.49
N THR A 320 20.71 21.19 5.45
CA THR A 320 19.87 21.74 4.39
C THR A 320 18.56 22.33 4.93
N LEU A 321 17.89 21.66 5.87
CA LEU A 321 16.69 22.18 6.50
C LEU A 321 16.98 23.43 7.36
N HIS A 322 18.11 23.48 8.03
CA HIS A 322 18.53 24.63 8.84
C HIS A 322 18.75 25.87 7.99
N LYS A 323 19.31 25.71 6.76
CA LYS A 323 19.49 26.81 5.80
C LYS A 323 18.17 27.43 5.33
N LEU A 324 17.06 26.71 5.42
CA LEU A 324 15.73 27.21 5.08
C LEU A 324 15.11 28.05 6.22
N ASN A 325 15.76 28.11 7.38
CA ASN A 325 15.33 28.90 8.54
C ASN A 325 13.86 28.70 8.93
N VAL A 326 13.44 27.43 8.95
CA VAL A 326 12.05 27.04 9.26
C VAL A 326 11.90 26.64 10.73
N PRO A 327 10.68 26.64 11.28
CA PRO A 327 10.46 26.23 12.68
C PRO A 327 10.93 24.84 12.99
N ALA A 328 11.51 24.68 14.19
CA ALA A 328 12.01 23.39 14.69
C ALA A 328 10.95 22.29 14.83
N THR A 329 9.67 22.61 14.80
CA THR A 329 8.55 21.66 14.77
C THR A 329 8.63 20.70 13.57
N LEU A 330 9.25 21.15 12.47
CA LEU A 330 9.47 20.36 11.24
C LEU A 330 10.69 19.44 11.36
N ASN A 331 11.63 19.70 12.28
CA ASN A 331 12.89 18.95 12.40
C ASN A 331 12.66 17.46 12.64
N LEU A 332 11.64 17.11 13.45
CA LEU A 332 11.36 15.72 13.79
C LEU A 332 11.05 14.85 12.57
N THR A 333 10.39 15.44 11.56
CA THR A 333 10.04 14.74 10.33
C THR A 333 11.08 14.91 9.24
N LEU A 334 11.64 16.11 9.06
CA LEU A 334 12.38 16.47 7.86
C LEU A 334 13.90 16.37 8.00
N LEU A 335 14.46 16.22 9.22
CA LEU A 335 15.86 15.92 9.44
C LEU A 335 16.20 14.43 9.35
N SER A 336 15.19 13.56 9.16
CA SER A 336 15.40 12.12 9.14
C SER A 336 14.47 11.41 8.18
N THR A 337 14.83 10.20 7.80
CA THR A 337 14.00 9.27 7.04
C THR A 337 13.00 8.50 7.91
N ASN A 338 12.78 8.89 9.16
CA ASN A 338 11.90 8.18 10.10
C ASN A 338 10.48 7.92 9.54
N ALA A 339 9.97 8.83 8.71
CA ALA A 339 8.64 8.66 8.13
C ALA A 339 8.60 7.45 7.17
N ILE A 340 9.59 7.32 6.27
CA ILE A 340 9.67 6.17 5.36
C ILE A 340 10.19 4.92 6.07
N GLU A 341 11.07 5.04 7.07
CA GLU A 341 11.49 3.89 7.90
C GLU A 341 10.30 3.26 8.64
N ASN A 342 9.35 4.08 9.11
CA ASN A 342 8.11 3.58 9.70
C ASN A 342 7.25 2.84 8.66
N VAL A 343 7.16 3.34 7.44
CA VAL A 343 6.52 2.62 6.33
C VAL A 343 7.20 1.27 6.11
N MET A 344 8.53 1.24 6.07
CA MET A 344 9.32 0.01 5.87
C MET A 344 9.16 -0.99 7.04
N ARG A 345 9.06 -0.50 8.26
CA ARG A 345 8.79 -1.35 9.43
C ARG A 345 7.44 -2.04 9.32
N ASN A 346 6.39 -1.27 9.01
CA ASN A 346 5.04 -1.81 8.85
C ASN A 346 4.95 -2.74 7.62
N TYR A 347 5.63 -2.40 6.53
CA TYR A 347 5.77 -3.25 5.35
C TYR A 347 6.40 -4.61 5.70
N ARG A 348 7.53 -4.61 6.46
CA ARG A 348 8.15 -5.84 6.93
C ARG A 348 7.18 -6.66 7.80
N GLY A 349 6.41 -6.02 8.69
CA GLY A 349 5.37 -6.68 9.49
C GLY A 349 4.35 -7.41 8.63
N GLN A 350 3.92 -6.81 7.51
CA GLN A 350 2.98 -7.42 6.58
C GLN A 350 3.60 -8.57 5.76
N THR A 351 4.90 -8.51 5.48
CA THR A 351 5.60 -9.46 4.60
C THR A 351 6.43 -10.52 5.35
N ALA A 352 6.65 -10.38 6.66
CA ALA A 352 7.53 -11.23 7.48
C ALA A 352 7.22 -12.73 7.44
N ARG A 353 5.96 -13.08 7.19
CA ARG A 353 5.51 -14.48 7.10
C ARG A 353 5.75 -15.14 5.74
N VAL A 354 6.19 -14.39 4.72
CA VAL A 354 6.56 -14.96 3.43
C VAL A 354 7.91 -15.64 3.57
N SER A 355 7.89 -16.96 3.72
CA SER A 355 9.09 -17.76 3.96
C SER A 355 9.94 -17.98 2.70
N ARG A 356 9.35 -17.86 1.51
CA ARG A 356 10.04 -18.05 0.23
C ARG A 356 9.60 -16.98 -0.76
N TRP A 357 10.54 -16.21 -1.23
CA TRP A 357 10.37 -15.24 -2.31
C TRP A 357 10.80 -15.84 -3.64
N ARG A 358 9.99 -15.67 -4.67
CA ARG A 358 10.26 -16.12 -6.05
C ARG A 358 10.62 -14.90 -6.88
N LEU A 359 11.90 -14.74 -7.18
CA LEU A 359 12.44 -13.60 -7.90
C LEU A 359 12.01 -13.57 -9.37
N GLU A 360 11.85 -14.77 -9.96
CA GLU A 360 11.45 -14.99 -11.35
C GLU A 360 9.97 -14.66 -11.64
N THR A 361 9.21 -14.34 -10.60
CA THR A 361 7.78 -14.00 -10.72
C THR A 361 7.51 -12.60 -10.21
N ASN A 362 6.31 -12.08 -10.45
CA ASN A 362 5.87 -10.80 -9.90
C ASN A 362 5.42 -10.89 -8.42
N GLN A 363 5.77 -11.96 -7.70
CA GLN A 363 5.36 -12.18 -6.31
C GLN A 363 5.78 -11.02 -5.41
N ILE A 364 7.03 -10.57 -5.50
CA ILE A 364 7.55 -9.48 -4.68
C ILE A 364 6.74 -8.21 -4.95
N SER A 365 6.57 -7.84 -6.22
CA SER A 365 5.81 -6.64 -6.59
C SER A 365 4.36 -6.67 -6.10
N ARG A 366 3.67 -7.82 -6.21
CA ARG A 366 2.29 -7.97 -5.75
C ARG A 366 2.16 -7.84 -4.23
N TRP A 367 3.07 -8.48 -3.49
CA TRP A 367 3.10 -8.36 -2.03
C TRP A 367 3.47 -6.96 -1.60
N THR A 368 4.43 -6.33 -2.26
CA THR A 368 4.87 -4.96 -1.97
C THR A 368 3.73 -3.97 -2.20
N ALA A 369 3.09 -3.99 -3.36
CA ALA A 369 1.97 -3.10 -3.64
C ALA A 369 0.83 -3.27 -2.61
N SER A 370 0.46 -4.53 -2.29
CA SER A 370 -0.59 -4.81 -1.32
C SER A 370 -0.24 -4.33 0.08
N ALA A 371 1.00 -4.57 0.53
CA ALA A 371 1.46 -4.16 1.85
C ALA A 371 1.56 -2.64 1.97
N LEU A 372 2.11 -1.96 0.96
CA LEU A 372 2.25 -0.50 0.96
C LEU A 372 0.90 0.20 0.95
N LEU A 373 -0.04 -0.22 0.10
CA LEU A 373 -1.41 0.32 0.08
C LEU A 373 -2.18 0.04 1.38
N HIS A 374 -1.89 -1.09 2.06
CA HIS A 374 -2.47 -1.36 3.38
C HIS A 374 -1.90 -0.42 4.45
N VAL A 375 -0.59 -0.23 4.46
CA VAL A 375 0.11 0.64 5.42
C VAL A 375 -0.29 2.11 5.23
N GLU A 376 -0.47 2.54 3.99
CA GLU A 376 -0.87 3.91 3.64
C GLU A 376 -2.20 4.33 4.30
N ARG A 377 -3.15 3.41 4.48
CA ARG A 377 -4.45 3.68 5.13
C ARG A 377 -4.33 4.15 6.58
N GLY A 378 -3.23 3.80 7.24
CA GLY A 378 -2.94 4.23 8.61
C GLY A 378 -2.07 5.48 8.70
N PHE A 379 -1.84 6.21 7.62
CA PHE A 379 -0.99 7.38 7.67
C PHE A 379 -1.68 8.56 8.37
N HIS A 380 -0.90 9.22 9.20
CA HIS A 380 -1.23 10.53 9.75
C HIS A 380 -0.37 11.60 9.07
N ARG A 381 -0.78 12.85 9.13
CA ARG A 381 0.02 13.98 8.67
C ARG A 381 1.38 14.00 9.39
N ILE A 382 2.37 14.60 8.75
CA ILE A 382 3.69 14.79 9.35
C ILE A 382 3.59 15.68 10.61
N LYS A 383 4.48 15.46 11.56
CA LYS A 383 4.58 16.36 12.73
C LYS A 383 5.08 17.71 12.26
N GLY A 384 4.53 18.78 12.82
CA GLY A 384 4.85 20.15 12.44
C GLY A 384 4.10 20.66 11.18
N TYR A 385 3.13 19.92 10.66
CA TYR A 385 2.41 20.29 9.43
C TYR A 385 1.78 21.70 9.47
N ALA A 386 1.45 22.22 10.65
CA ALA A 386 0.94 23.58 10.81
C ALA A 386 1.95 24.67 10.39
N ASP A 387 3.25 24.36 10.47
CA ASP A 387 4.34 25.26 10.06
C ASP A 387 4.81 25.05 8.61
N LEU A 388 4.21 24.12 7.86
CA LEU A 388 4.52 23.89 6.44
C LEU A 388 4.43 25.14 5.58
N PRO A 389 3.48 26.09 5.75
CA PRO A 389 3.45 27.29 4.94
C PRO A 389 4.77 28.06 4.96
N LYS A 390 5.50 28.10 6.09
CA LYS A 390 6.81 28.75 6.19
C LYS A 390 7.88 28.02 5.36
N LEU A 391 7.86 26.67 5.38
CA LEU A 391 8.74 25.86 4.55
C LEU A 391 8.45 26.06 3.06
N LEU A 392 7.16 26.04 2.67
CA LEU A 392 6.78 26.22 1.27
C LEU A 392 7.26 27.56 0.72
N VAL A 393 7.15 28.64 1.48
CA VAL A 393 7.74 29.94 1.11
C VAL A 393 9.25 29.87 0.98
N ALA A 394 9.96 29.20 1.90
CA ALA A 394 11.41 29.05 1.81
C ALA A 394 11.85 28.23 0.56
N LEU A 395 11.05 27.25 0.16
CA LEU A 395 11.32 26.44 -1.03
C LEU A 395 11.15 27.23 -2.34
N THR A 396 10.38 28.31 -2.37
CA THR A 396 10.25 29.21 -3.53
C THR A 396 11.39 30.23 -3.63
N GLY A 397 12.36 30.22 -2.72
CA GLY A 397 13.46 31.19 -2.69
C GLY A 397 12.99 32.62 -2.34
N GLY A 398 11.88 32.74 -1.61
CA GLY A 398 11.33 34.03 -1.17
C GLY A 398 10.55 34.80 -2.25
N LYS A 399 10.37 34.22 -3.44
CA LYS A 399 9.46 34.80 -4.44
C LYS A 399 8.04 34.67 -3.92
N LYS A 400 7.35 35.81 -3.72
CA LYS A 400 5.93 35.83 -3.32
C LYS A 400 5.07 35.28 -4.45
N GLN A 401 4.97 33.96 -4.56
CA GLN A 401 3.83 33.32 -5.20
C GLN A 401 3.01 32.71 -4.06
N ASN A 402 1.72 32.97 -4.04
CA ASN A 402 0.82 32.42 -3.06
C ASN A 402 0.51 30.98 -3.49
N PRO A 403 1.22 29.93 -2.99
CA PRO A 403 1.06 28.56 -3.48
C PRO A 403 -0.25 27.92 -3.00
N ILE A 404 -1.03 28.63 -2.19
CA ILE A 404 -2.20 28.08 -1.51
C ILE A 404 -3.50 28.34 -2.29
N HIS A 405 -3.58 29.39 -3.13
CA HIS A 405 -4.83 29.74 -3.82
C HIS A 405 -5.14 28.91 -5.09
N GLU A 406 -4.15 28.21 -5.67
CA GLU A 406 -4.42 27.32 -6.81
C GLU A 406 -4.75 25.86 -6.39
N VAL A 407 -4.75 25.55 -5.09
CA VAL A 407 -4.96 24.21 -4.56
C VAL A 407 -6.40 23.98 -4.03
N GLU A 408 -7.26 25.00 -4.11
CA GLU A 408 -8.67 24.92 -3.61
C GLU A 408 -9.60 23.96 -4.39
N GLY A 409 -9.05 23.13 -5.28
CA GLY A 409 -9.79 22.08 -6.01
C GLY A 409 -9.36 20.64 -5.70
N LEU A 410 -8.40 20.42 -4.80
CA LEU A 410 -7.86 19.08 -4.58
C LEU A 410 -8.55 18.38 -3.41
N THR A 411 -9.28 17.31 -3.72
CA THR A 411 -10.01 16.49 -2.76
C THR A 411 -9.05 15.74 -1.81
N PRO A 412 -9.27 15.70 -0.49
CA PRO A 412 -8.47 14.90 0.44
C PRO A 412 -8.58 13.41 0.12
N LEU A 413 -7.45 12.68 0.17
CA LEU A 413 -7.35 11.25 -0.13
C LEU A 413 -8.15 10.32 0.82
N HIS A 414 -8.74 10.83 1.89
CA HIS A 414 -9.39 10.04 2.95
C HIS A 414 -10.92 10.15 2.98
N THR A 415 -11.58 10.28 1.84
CA THR A 415 -13.00 9.95 1.73
C THR A 415 -13.19 8.81 0.74
N SER A 416 -12.76 7.60 1.12
CA SER A 416 -13.35 6.40 0.53
C SER A 416 -14.77 6.29 1.06
N PRO A 417 -15.80 6.25 0.20
CA PRO A 417 -17.15 5.95 0.67
C PRO A 417 -17.12 4.54 1.27
N SER A 418 -17.59 4.42 2.50
CA SER A 418 -17.89 3.13 3.10
C SER A 418 -18.81 2.38 2.14
N LEU A 419 -18.53 1.10 1.90
CA LEU A 419 -19.30 0.17 1.05
C LEU A 419 -20.78 -0.02 1.49
N LEU A 420 -21.31 0.85 2.34
CA LEU A 420 -22.68 0.81 2.85
C LEU A 420 -23.66 1.73 2.10
N THR A 421 -23.22 2.54 1.12
CA THR A 421 -24.10 3.53 0.48
C THR A 421 -24.50 3.18 -0.97
N LEU A 422 -24.18 1.99 -1.45
CA LEU A 422 -24.59 1.53 -2.80
C LEU A 422 -25.89 0.71 -2.84
N ALA A 423 -26.65 0.70 -1.74
CA ALA A 423 -27.94 -0.03 -1.67
C ALA A 423 -29.19 0.89 -1.72
N GLN A 424 -29.06 2.18 -1.94
CA GLN A 424 -30.21 3.10 -2.02
C GLN A 424 -30.05 4.11 -3.15
N SER A 425 -30.23 3.69 -4.38
CA SER A 425 -30.73 4.54 -5.46
C SER A 425 -31.10 3.72 -6.71
N THR A 426 -32.17 2.97 -6.62
CA THR A 426 -33.01 2.63 -7.79
C THR A 426 -34.45 2.63 -7.37
N ASN A 427 -35.11 3.75 -7.54
CA ASN A 427 -36.53 3.87 -7.85
C ASN A 427 -36.80 5.30 -8.32
N PRO A 428 -37.76 5.57 -9.18
CA PRO A 428 -38.75 4.65 -9.77
C PRO A 428 -38.45 4.24 -11.20
#